data_76e817449eeac27109828c09374c48e3
#
_entry.id   76e817449eeac27109828c09374c48e3
#
_cell.length_a   1.000
_cell.length_b   1.000
_cell.length_c   1.000
_cell.angle_alpha   90.00
_cell.angle_beta   90.00
_cell.angle_gamma   90.00
#
_symmetry.space_group_name_H-M   'P 1'
#
loop_
_entity.id
_entity.type
_entity.pdbx_description
1 polymer ?
#
loop_
_entity_poly.entity_id
_entity_poly.type
_entity_poly.pdbx_seq_one_letter_code
_entity_poly.pdbx_strand_id
1 'polypeptide(L)'
;MAVLEILTYPDTRLSDPALPVSDFNRSLVQLVVDLQETMLVGPGAVGIAAPQVGVAQRVAIVDVSPVLEGDRNRKPKSSRNGRLVLINPEIVERDGEGTGREGCLSVPDYTGNVLRADAIRVQASNELGESREYHCHGFESRAIQHEIDHLDGKLFLDRVMSPRELFRRKAYK
;
A
#
# COMPACT_ATOMS: atom_id res chain seq x y z
N MET A 1 -20.89 2.90 1.39
CA MET A 1 -19.84 2.36 2.27
C MET A 1 -19.96 0.84 2.30
N ALA A 2 -18.89 0.16 1.93
CA ALA A 2 -18.86 -1.28 1.94
C ALA A 2 -17.46 -1.78 2.28
N VAL A 3 -17.39 -2.84 3.10
CA VAL A 3 -16.18 -3.62 3.27
C VAL A 3 -16.14 -4.64 2.14
N LEU A 4 -15.08 -4.56 1.33
CA LEU A 4 -14.93 -5.38 0.13
C LEU A 4 -14.13 -6.65 0.46
N GLU A 5 -14.39 -7.70 -0.30
CA GLU A 5 -13.61 -8.94 -0.20
C GLU A 5 -12.19 -8.72 -0.72
N ILE A 6 -11.19 -9.13 0.07
CA ILE A 6 -9.80 -9.03 -0.32
C ILE A 6 -9.37 -10.31 -1.04
N LEU A 7 -8.83 -10.15 -2.23
CA LEU A 7 -8.21 -11.23 -2.99
C LEU A 7 -6.94 -11.68 -2.30
N THR A 8 -6.70 -12.97 -2.29
CA THR A 8 -5.49 -13.56 -1.69
C THR A 8 -4.67 -14.31 -2.72
N TYR A 9 -3.35 -14.27 -2.55
CA TYR A 9 -2.43 -15.07 -3.35
C TYR A 9 -2.85 -16.57 -3.30
N PRO A 10 -2.90 -17.28 -4.41
CA PRO A 10 -2.35 -16.99 -5.73
C PRO A 10 -3.37 -16.48 -6.77
N ASP A 11 -4.37 -15.69 -6.38
CA ASP A 11 -5.33 -15.15 -7.33
C ASP A 11 -4.60 -14.34 -8.43
N THR A 12 -4.82 -14.70 -9.68
CA THR A 12 -4.07 -14.15 -10.83
C THR A 12 -4.35 -12.67 -11.07
N ARG A 13 -5.48 -12.15 -10.60
CA ARG A 13 -5.82 -10.72 -10.72
C ARG A 13 -4.83 -9.83 -9.95
N LEU A 14 -4.17 -10.36 -8.91
CA LEU A 14 -3.13 -9.65 -8.19
C LEU A 14 -1.86 -9.42 -9.01
N SER A 15 -1.67 -10.17 -10.08
CA SER A 15 -0.52 -10.07 -10.99
C SER A 15 -0.79 -9.22 -12.23
N ASP A 16 -1.99 -8.68 -12.38
CA ASP A 16 -2.37 -7.85 -13.51
C ASP A 16 -2.07 -6.37 -13.20
N PRO A 17 -1.32 -5.66 -14.08
CA PRO A 17 -1.14 -4.22 -13.93
C PRO A 17 -2.49 -3.48 -14.00
N ALA A 18 -2.68 -2.55 -13.07
CA ALA A 18 -3.88 -1.73 -13.04
C ALA A 18 -3.82 -0.61 -14.10
N LEU A 19 -4.98 -0.23 -14.59
CA LEU A 19 -5.12 0.82 -15.60
C LEU A 19 -5.19 2.22 -14.97
N PRO A 20 -4.63 3.24 -15.62
CA PRO A 20 -4.77 4.61 -15.18
C PRO A 20 -6.24 5.03 -15.06
N VAL A 21 -6.54 5.81 -14.04
CA VAL A 21 -7.83 6.45 -13.88
C VAL A 21 -7.88 7.70 -14.77
N SER A 22 -8.90 7.81 -15.61
CA SER A 22 -9.12 8.96 -16.48
C SER A 22 -10.38 9.75 -16.14
N ASP A 23 -11.30 9.15 -15.39
CA ASP A 23 -12.59 9.73 -15.03
C ASP A 23 -12.72 9.85 -13.51
N PHE A 24 -12.67 11.08 -13.01
CA PHE A 24 -12.78 11.41 -11.58
C PHE A 24 -14.25 11.67 -11.24
N ASN A 25 -15.02 10.60 -11.23
CA ASN A 25 -16.47 10.61 -11.06
C ASN A 25 -16.89 10.13 -9.67
N ARG A 26 -18.20 10.08 -9.47
CA ARG A 26 -18.79 9.63 -8.20
C ARG A 26 -18.45 8.15 -7.87
N SER A 27 -18.31 7.30 -8.87
CA SER A 27 -17.91 5.89 -8.67
C SER A 27 -16.48 5.79 -8.13
N LEU A 28 -15.58 6.66 -8.57
CA LEU A 28 -14.21 6.71 -8.04
C LEU A 28 -14.21 7.14 -6.56
N VAL A 29 -14.99 8.16 -6.21
CA VAL A 29 -15.12 8.61 -4.81
C VAL A 29 -15.67 7.46 -3.94
N GLN A 30 -16.66 6.73 -4.44
CA GLN A 30 -17.22 5.58 -3.72
C GLN A 30 -16.18 4.46 -3.54
N LEU A 31 -15.39 4.17 -4.58
CA LEU A 31 -14.30 3.20 -4.48
C LEU A 31 -13.28 3.58 -3.39
N VAL A 32 -12.90 4.85 -3.32
CA VAL A 32 -11.99 5.35 -2.27
C VAL A 32 -12.58 5.14 -0.87
N VAL A 33 -13.86 5.43 -0.69
CA VAL A 33 -14.56 5.19 0.59
C VAL A 33 -14.57 3.71 0.94
N ASP A 34 -14.91 2.85 0.01
CA ASP A 34 -14.98 1.39 0.22
C ASP A 34 -13.60 0.79 0.51
N LEU A 35 -12.56 1.26 -0.17
CA LEU A 35 -11.18 0.87 0.11
C LEU A 35 -10.77 1.27 1.53
N GLN A 36 -11.11 2.47 1.96
CA GLN A 36 -10.79 2.93 3.31
C GLN A 36 -11.50 2.09 4.38
N GLU A 37 -12.78 1.82 4.22
CA GLU A 37 -13.53 0.95 5.14
C GLU A 37 -12.92 -0.46 5.20
N THR A 38 -12.54 -0.99 4.05
CA THR A 38 -11.90 -2.32 3.95
C THR A 38 -10.55 -2.33 4.66
N MET A 39 -9.74 -1.28 4.48
CA MET A 39 -8.43 -1.14 5.16
C MET A 39 -8.60 -1.09 6.68
N LEU A 40 -9.58 -0.33 7.17
CA LEU A 40 -9.80 -0.12 8.61
C LEU A 40 -10.17 -1.39 9.37
N VAL A 41 -10.81 -2.37 8.72
CA VAL A 41 -11.12 -3.65 9.34
C VAL A 41 -9.98 -4.67 9.19
N GLY A 42 -8.97 -4.37 8.38
CA GLY A 42 -7.79 -5.21 8.21
C GLY A 42 -6.85 -5.11 9.41
N PRO A 43 -6.42 -6.22 10.03
CA PRO A 43 -5.56 -6.16 11.21
C PRO A 43 -4.19 -5.56 10.88
N GLY A 44 -3.87 -4.41 11.49
CA GLY A 44 -2.59 -3.73 11.31
C GLY A 44 -2.35 -3.15 9.91
N ALA A 45 -3.40 -3.03 9.09
CA ALA A 45 -3.28 -2.49 7.75
C ALA A 45 -2.99 -0.98 7.78
N VAL A 46 -2.02 -0.56 6.97
CA VAL A 46 -1.64 0.84 6.77
C VAL A 46 -1.80 1.28 5.32
N GLY A 47 -2.18 0.36 4.44
CA GLY A 47 -2.42 0.63 3.03
C GLY A 47 -3.31 -0.43 2.40
N ILE A 48 -3.91 -0.05 1.28
CA ILE A 48 -4.70 -0.92 0.42
C ILE A 48 -4.72 -0.37 -1.01
N ALA A 49 -4.71 -1.26 -1.98
CA ALA A 49 -4.79 -0.90 -3.40
C ALA A 49 -6.01 -1.56 -4.07
N ALA A 50 -6.59 -0.88 -5.04
CA ALA A 50 -7.79 -1.35 -5.73
C ALA A 50 -7.68 -2.76 -6.35
N PRO A 51 -6.53 -3.18 -6.91
CA PRO A 51 -6.39 -4.57 -7.38
C PRO A 51 -6.61 -5.63 -6.31
N GLN A 52 -6.35 -5.32 -5.03
CA GLN A 52 -6.58 -6.26 -3.93
C GLN A 52 -8.07 -6.57 -3.69
N VAL A 53 -8.95 -5.76 -4.20
CA VAL A 53 -10.40 -5.98 -4.15
C VAL A 53 -10.99 -6.26 -5.54
N GLY A 54 -10.15 -6.62 -6.51
CA GLY A 54 -10.55 -7.00 -7.85
C GLY A 54 -10.88 -5.84 -8.78
N VAL A 55 -10.50 -4.61 -8.43
CA VAL A 55 -10.70 -3.42 -9.26
C VAL A 55 -9.39 -3.04 -9.94
N ALA A 56 -9.33 -3.17 -11.25
CA ALA A 56 -8.11 -2.96 -12.04
C ALA A 56 -7.85 -1.47 -12.33
N GLN A 57 -7.88 -0.63 -11.32
CA GLN A 57 -7.63 0.82 -11.40
C GLN A 57 -6.44 1.22 -10.52
N ARG A 58 -5.68 2.20 -10.97
CA ARG A 58 -4.51 2.72 -10.24
C ARG A 58 -4.95 3.64 -9.10
N VAL A 59 -5.55 3.04 -8.08
CA VAL A 59 -6.03 3.71 -6.86
C VAL A 59 -5.47 2.97 -5.65
N ALA A 60 -4.87 3.72 -4.73
CA ALA A 60 -4.40 3.19 -3.45
C ALA A 60 -4.65 4.19 -2.32
N ILE A 61 -4.71 3.70 -1.11
CA ILE A 61 -4.77 4.50 0.12
C ILE A 61 -3.64 4.07 1.03
N VAL A 62 -2.97 5.03 1.66
CA VAL A 62 -1.97 4.79 2.70
C VAL A 62 -2.22 5.72 3.88
N ASP A 63 -2.24 5.17 5.08
CA ASP A 63 -2.27 5.92 6.33
C ASP A 63 -1.47 5.18 7.39
N VAL A 64 -0.31 5.70 7.71
CA VAL A 64 0.58 5.11 8.74
C VAL A 64 0.33 5.67 10.14
N SER A 65 -0.58 6.62 10.29
CA SER A 65 -0.86 7.30 11.56
C SER A 65 -1.17 6.33 12.70
N PRO A 66 -2.01 5.28 12.52
CA PRO A 66 -2.31 4.34 13.60
C PRO A 66 -1.08 3.64 14.18
N VAL A 67 -0.10 3.30 13.32
CA VAL A 67 1.15 2.67 13.76
C VAL A 67 2.04 3.68 14.49
N LEU A 68 2.10 4.91 14.00
CA LEU A 68 2.92 5.97 14.58
C LEU A 68 2.36 6.51 15.90
N GLU A 69 1.08 6.37 16.14
CA GLU A 69 0.39 6.76 17.38
C GLU A 69 0.43 5.67 18.46
N GLY A 70 0.85 4.46 18.11
CA GLY A 70 0.98 3.33 19.02
C GLY A 70 2.12 3.48 20.04
N ASP A 71 2.64 2.37 20.54
CA ASP A 71 3.69 2.31 21.56
C ASP A 71 4.93 3.13 21.16
N ARG A 72 5.25 4.14 21.96
CA ARG A 72 6.37 5.08 21.74
C ARG A 72 7.72 4.39 21.58
N ASN A 73 7.91 3.23 22.21
CA ASN A 73 9.19 2.50 22.20
C ASN A 73 9.38 1.62 20.95
N ARG A 74 8.35 1.47 20.12
CA ARG A 74 8.35 0.62 18.93
C ARG A 74 8.01 1.36 17.63
N LYS A 75 7.98 2.69 17.67
CA LYS A 75 7.63 3.49 16.49
C LYS A 75 8.73 3.42 15.44
N PRO A 76 8.41 3.03 14.21
CA PRO A 76 9.36 3.14 13.13
C PRO A 76 9.66 4.62 12.82
N LYS A 77 10.85 4.88 12.31
CA LYS A 77 11.15 6.20 11.72
C LYS A 77 10.25 6.40 10.51
N SER A 78 9.58 7.54 10.44
CA SER A 78 8.63 7.79 9.35
C SER A 78 8.24 9.26 9.26
N SER A 79 7.97 9.70 8.04
CA SER A 79 7.17 10.89 7.78
C SER A 79 5.71 10.66 8.16
N ARG A 80 4.96 11.74 8.31
CA ARG A 80 3.54 11.75 8.72
C ARG A 80 2.75 12.67 7.81
N ASN A 81 2.25 12.12 6.72
CA ASN A 81 1.38 12.88 5.81
C ASN A 81 -0.11 12.59 6.04
N GLY A 82 -0.45 11.78 7.07
CA GLY A 82 -1.82 11.39 7.35
C GLY A 82 -2.39 10.42 6.32
N ARG A 83 -3.69 10.49 6.11
CA ARG A 83 -4.38 9.68 5.09
C ARG A 83 -4.05 10.20 3.69
N LEU A 84 -3.45 9.38 2.87
CA LEU A 84 -3.11 9.68 1.49
C LEU A 84 -4.00 8.87 0.54
N VAL A 85 -4.71 9.56 -0.35
CA VAL A 85 -5.36 8.95 -1.51
C VAL A 85 -4.42 9.12 -2.70
N LEU A 86 -4.01 8.02 -3.29
CA LEU A 86 -3.00 8.00 -4.34
C LEU A 86 -3.63 7.45 -5.63
N ILE A 87 -4.02 8.33 -6.51
CA ILE A 87 -4.58 7.97 -7.82
C ILE A 87 -3.55 8.28 -8.90
N ASN A 88 -3.27 7.29 -9.73
CA ASN A 88 -2.21 7.34 -10.74
C ASN A 88 -0.85 7.76 -10.12
N PRO A 89 -0.41 7.15 -9.01
CA PRO A 89 0.80 7.58 -8.35
C PRO A 89 2.03 7.30 -9.19
N GLU A 90 2.99 8.21 -9.12
CA GLU A 90 4.30 8.08 -9.76
C GLU A 90 5.39 8.50 -8.78
N ILE A 91 6.37 7.63 -8.58
CA ILE A 91 7.56 7.97 -7.80
C ILE A 91 8.52 8.70 -8.72
N VAL A 92 8.75 9.97 -8.43
CA VAL A 92 9.60 10.86 -9.27
C VAL A 92 11.04 10.96 -8.74
N GLU A 93 11.25 10.58 -7.49
CA GLU A 93 12.58 10.60 -6.87
C GLU A 93 12.67 9.53 -5.79
N ARG A 94 13.84 8.88 -5.68
CA ARG A 94 14.19 7.91 -4.65
C ARG A 94 15.53 8.26 -4.05
N ASP A 95 15.66 8.07 -2.74
CA ASP A 95 16.91 8.29 -2.03
C ASP A 95 17.10 7.23 -0.93
N GLY A 96 18.33 6.71 -0.85
CA GLY A 96 18.68 5.69 0.13
C GLY A 96 17.98 4.35 -0.08
N GLU A 97 18.40 3.36 0.68
CA GLU A 97 17.84 2.01 0.68
C GLU A 97 17.87 1.42 2.08
N GLY A 98 16.84 0.63 2.40
CA GLY A 98 16.77 -0.09 3.66
C GLY A 98 15.92 -1.34 3.54
N THR A 99 16.33 -2.38 4.27
CA THR A 99 15.58 -3.63 4.38
C THR A 99 14.62 -3.56 5.56
N GLY A 100 13.40 -4.04 5.37
CA GLY A 100 12.41 -4.12 6.44
C GLY A 100 11.39 -5.23 6.20
N ARG A 101 10.76 -5.65 7.29
CA ARG A 101 9.73 -6.68 7.25
C ARG A 101 8.43 -6.12 6.73
N GLU A 102 7.86 -6.80 5.73
CA GLU A 102 6.55 -6.49 5.16
C GLU A 102 5.59 -7.66 5.27
N GLY A 103 4.32 -7.32 5.43
CA GLY A 103 3.20 -8.22 5.30
C GLY A 103 2.15 -7.60 4.38
N CYS A 104 1.13 -8.36 4.00
CA CYS A 104 0.09 -7.93 3.10
C CYS A 104 -1.22 -8.64 3.41
N LEU A 105 -2.34 -7.92 3.34
CA LEU A 105 -3.67 -8.52 3.48
C LEU A 105 -3.95 -9.60 2.43
N SER A 106 -3.34 -9.46 1.24
CA SER A 106 -3.45 -10.44 0.15
C SER A 106 -2.50 -11.64 0.28
N VAL A 107 -1.60 -11.63 1.28
CA VAL A 107 -0.68 -12.73 1.60
C VAL A 107 -0.75 -13.01 3.11
N PRO A 108 -1.85 -13.59 3.59
CA PRO A 108 -2.10 -13.69 5.04
C PRO A 108 -1.15 -14.63 5.77
N ASP A 109 -0.52 -15.58 5.07
CA ASP A 109 0.28 -16.66 5.67
C ASP A 109 1.76 -16.33 5.80
N TYR A 110 2.24 -15.24 5.18
CA TYR A 110 3.66 -14.94 5.11
C TYR A 110 3.96 -13.47 5.37
N THR A 111 5.17 -13.22 5.89
CA THR A 111 5.84 -11.93 5.89
C THR A 111 7.22 -12.10 5.27
N GLY A 112 7.84 -11.01 4.82
CA GLY A 112 9.16 -11.09 4.20
C GLY A 112 9.98 -9.83 4.38
N ASN A 113 11.29 -9.97 4.24
CA ASN A 113 12.19 -8.82 4.22
C ASN A 113 12.34 -8.30 2.80
N VAL A 114 12.11 -7.00 2.65
CA VAL A 114 12.11 -6.33 1.35
C VAL A 114 12.99 -5.10 1.40
N LEU A 115 13.82 -4.93 0.37
CA LEU A 115 14.61 -3.72 0.16
C LEU A 115 13.73 -2.65 -0.49
N ARG A 116 13.68 -1.47 0.11
CA ARG A 116 12.92 -0.32 -0.38
C ARG A 116 13.77 0.95 -0.31
N ALA A 117 13.40 1.96 -1.12
CA ALA A 117 13.95 3.30 -0.95
C ALA A 117 13.57 3.86 0.44
N ASP A 118 14.54 4.48 1.13
CA ASP A 118 14.31 5.10 2.44
C ASP A 118 13.45 6.35 2.34
N ALA A 119 13.63 7.12 1.28
CA ALA A 119 12.85 8.32 1.01
C ALA A 119 12.39 8.34 -0.45
N ILE A 120 11.21 8.86 -0.66
CA ILE A 120 10.63 9.05 -2.00
C ILE A 120 9.93 10.40 -2.09
N ARG A 121 9.86 10.90 -3.32
CA ARG A 121 8.93 11.95 -3.70
C ARG A 121 7.93 11.36 -4.67
N VAL A 122 6.66 11.42 -4.32
CA VAL A 122 5.57 10.82 -5.10
C VAL A 122 4.59 11.89 -5.54
N GLN A 123 4.18 11.81 -6.80
CA GLN A 123 3.11 12.62 -7.37
C GLN A 123 1.90 11.74 -7.61
N ALA A 124 0.72 12.24 -7.27
CA ALA A 124 -0.54 11.54 -7.46
C ALA A 124 -1.69 12.55 -7.55
N SER A 125 -2.85 12.09 -8.01
CA SER A 125 -4.10 12.83 -7.87
C SER A 125 -4.87 12.33 -6.65
N ASN A 126 -5.67 13.20 -6.04
CA ASN A 126 -6.67 12.78 -5.07
C ASN A 126 -7.98 12.40 -5.78
N GLU A 127 -9.01 12.02 -5.02
CA GLU A 127 -10.32 11.59 -5.55
C GLU A 127 -11.10 12.71 -6.26
N LEU A 128 -10.69 13.95 -6.08
CA LEU A 128 -11.26 15.13 -6.76
C LEU A 128 -10.50 15.48 -8.05
N GLY A 129 -9.46 14.71 -8.40
CA GLY A 129 -8.61 14.99 -9.57
C GLY A 129 -7.57 16.07 -9.35
N GLU A 130 -7.38 16.52 -8.11
CA GLU A 130 -6.38 17.51 -7.78
C GLU A 130 -5.00 16.87 -7.68
N SER A 131 -4.01 17.48 -8.35
CA SER A 131 -2.62 17.03 -8.30
C SER A 131 -1.99 17.32 -6.94
N ARG A 132 -1.28 16.33 -6.41
CA ARG A 132 -0.58 16.40 -5.13
C ARG A 132 0.83 15.84 -5.25
N GLU A 133 1.74 16.38 -4.45
CA GLU A 133 3.09 15.86 -4.29
C GLU A 133 3.38 15.64 -2.81
N TYR A 134 3.98 14.50 -2.48
CA TYR A 134 4.32 14.14 -1.12
C TYR A 134 5.79 13.75 -1.02
N HIS A 135 6.45 14.25 0.04
CA HIS A 135 7.78 13.84 0.45
C HIS A 135 7.63 12.85 1.61
N CYS A 136 8.04 11.61 1.39
CA CYS A 136 7.85 10.54 2.34
C CYS A 136 9.18 9.85 2.64
N HIS A 137 9.36 9.47 3.90
CA HIS A 137 10.55 8.72 4.32
C HIS A 137 10.18 7.64 5.35
N GLY A 138 11.05 6.66 5.50
CA GLY A 138 10.91 5.61 6.49
C GLY A 138 9.70 4.70 6.20
N PHE A 139 8.91 4.44 7.22
CA PHE A 139 7.79 3.49 7.14
C PHE A 139 6.71 3.93 6.14
N GLU A 140 6.41 5.23 6.05
CA GLU A 140 5.46 5.75 5.07
C GLU A 140 5.95 5.54 3.63
N SER A 141 7.25 5.81 3.37
CA SER A 141 7.88 5.53 2.07
C SER A 141 7.74 4.06 1.68
N ARG A 142 7.98 3.15 2.64
CA ARG A 142 7.83 1.70 2.45
C ARG A 142 6.40 1.32 2.10
N ALA A 143 5.43 1.83 2.86
CA ALA A 143 4.02 1.54 2.65
C ALA A 143 3.54 2.01 1.26
N ILE A 144 3.93 3.20 0.83
CA ILE A 144 3.58 3.73 -0.49
C ILE A 144 4.17 2.87 -1.61
N GLN A 145 5.43 2.47 -1.50
CA GLN A 145 6.08 1.61 -2.50
C GLN A 145 5.41 0.23 -2.58
N HIS A 146 4.97 -0.31 -1.44
CA HIS A 146 4.21 -1.56 -1.38
C HIS A 146 2.89 -1.45 -2.15
N GLU A 147 2.14 -0.37 -1.94
CA GLU A 147 0.85 -0.17 -2.62
C GLU A 147 1.02 0.12 -4.12
N ILE A 148 2.05 0.86 -4.52
CA ILE A 148 2.37 1.06 -5.94
C ILE A 148 2.73 -0.26 -6.62
N ASP A 149 3.43 -1.17 -5.93
CA ASP A 149 3.68 -2.50 -6.46
C ASP A 149 2.38 -3.24 -6.81
N HIS A 150 1.36 -3.16 -5.97
CA HIS A 150 0.05 -3.73 -6.29
C HIS A 150 -0.53 -3.15 -7.58
N LEU A 151 -0.38 -1.85 -7.79
CA LEU A 151 -0.84 -1.20 -9.02
C LEU A 151 -0.05 -1.65 -10.26
N ASP A 152 1.17 -2.11 -10.07
CA ASP A 152 2.04 -2.65 -11.12
C ASP A 152 1.90 -4.19 -11.27
N GLY A 153 0.98 -4.80 -10.55
CA GLY A 153 0.76 -6.26 -10.59
C GLY A 153 1.79 -7.06 -9.83
N LYS A 154 2.40 -6.48 -8.79
CA LYS A 154 3.42 -7.11 -7.96
C LYS A 154 2.98 -7.23 -6.52
N LEU A 155 3.49 -8.28 -5.85
CA LEU A 155 3.39 -8.48 -4.41
C LEU A 155 4.79 -8.32 -3.78
N PHE A 156 4.85 -8.13 -2.46
CA PHE A 156 6.14 -8.13 -1.78
C PHE A 156 6.90 -9.45 -1.98
N LEU A 157 6.20 -10.55 -2.25
CA LEU A 157 6.78 -11.84 -2.60
C LEU A 157 7.72 -11.75 -3.82
N ASP A 158 7.42 -10.87 -4.76
CA ASP A 158 8.25 -10.63 -5.96
C ASP A 158 9.52 -9.84 -5.63
N ARG A 159 9.58 -9.21 -4.46
CA ARG A 159 10.68 -8.39 -3.97
C ARG A 159 11.59 -9.09 -2.98
N VAL A 160 11.13 -10.19 -2.37
CA VAL A 160 11.93 -10.98 -1.43
C VAL A 160 13.11 -11.59 -2.17
N MET A 161 14.34 -11.31 -1.71
CA MET A 161 15.56 -11.65 -2.43
C MET A 161 15.93 -13.13 -2.36
N SER A 162 15.45 -13.86 -1.36
CA SER A 162 15.67 -15.29 -1.23
C SER A 162 14.57 -15.93 -0.36
N PRO A 163 14.37 -17.26 -0.46
CA PRO A 163 13.43 -17.99 0.42
C PRO A 163 13.73 -17.84 1.91
N ARG A 164 14.98 -17.54 2.28
CA ARG A 164 15.41 -17.32 3.67
C ARG A 164 14.88 -16.02 4.26
N GLU A 165 14.47 -15.08 3.41
CA GLU A 165 13.90 -13.79 3.79
C GLU A 165 12.37 -13.85 3.88
N LEU A 166 11.75 -15.01 3.63
CA LEU A 166 10.32 -15.26 3.72
C LEU A 166 10.02 -16.04 4.99
N PHE A 167 9.04 -15.57 5.76
CA PHE A 167 8.69 -16.13 7.07
C PHE A 167 7.21 -16.47 7.11
N ARG A 168 6.88 -17.64 7.69
CA ARG A 168 5.49 -17.97 7.95
C ARG A 168 4.94 -17.05 9.03
N ARG A 169 3.80 -16.42 8.78
CA ARG A 169 3.15 -15.56 9.76
C ARG A 169 2.59 -16.41 10.89
N LYS A 170 2.96 -16.07 12.13
CA LYS A 170 2.25 -16.58 13.30
C LYS A 170 0.85 -16.01 13.31
N ALA A 171 -0.16 -16.81 13.66
CA ALA A 171 -1.55 -16.39 13.66
C ALA A 171 -1.73 -15.02 14.33
N TYR A 172 -2.59 -14.20 13.77
CA TYR A 172 -3.03 -12.98 14.43
C TYR A 172 -3.61 -13.34 15.80
N LYS A 173 -3.04 -12.79 16.85
CA LYS A 173 -3.57 -12.88 18.20
C LYS A 173 -4.48 -11.69 18.46
#